data_6df8ae3d3394a2cfc3ade5390747e0e2
#
_entry.id   6df8ae3d3394a2cfc3ade5390747e0e2
#
_cell.length_a   1.000
_cell.length_b   1.000
_cell.length_c   1.000
_cell.angle_alpha   90.00
_cell.angle_beta   90.00
_cell.angle_gamma   90.00
#
_symmetry.space_group_name_H-M   'P 1'
#
loop_
_entity.id
_entity.type
_entity.pdbx_description
1 polymer ?
#
loop_
_entity_poly.entity_id
_entity_poly.type
_entity_poly.pdbx_seq_one_letter_code
_entity_poly.pdbx_strand_id
1 'polypeptide(L)'
;MNKVLILDTSILCVWLQVPGKETXGPEHNRWTYDLVKAKIDAEIEQGTTLILPLAAIIETGNHIAQAPGDKHGIVNSFADHIEKAXDGKVPWAAFTKQSQLIGSEAFKETIAEWRKTALAGQSLGDAMIVAVANYYSRFGTCSAVEIFTGDEGLKAYEPXXQSPRXIPRRRR
;
A
#
# COMPACT_ATOMS: atom_id res chain seq x y z
N MET A 1 0.38 -3.66 -19.57
CA MET A 1 1.28 -2.91 -18.65
C MET A 1 0.85 -3.17 -17.23
N ASN A 2 1.78 -3.58 -16.40
CA ASN A 2 1.47 -3.94 -15.02
C ASN A 2 1.64 -2.74 -14.09
N LYS A 3 0.55 -2.37 -13.47
CA LYS A 3 0.56 -1.36 -12.42
C LYS A 3 0.44 -2.07 -11.06
N VAL A 4 1.09 -1.54 -10.03
CA VAL A 4 0.87 -1.96 -8.65
C VAL A 4 0.21 -0.83 -7.87
N LEU A 5 -0.75 -1.20 -7.02
CA LEU A 5 -1.46 -0.30 -6.14
C LEU A 5 -1.21 -0.75 -4.70
N ILE A 6 -0.52 0.09 -3.94
CA ILE A 6 -0.13 -0.22 -2.57
C ILE A 6 -1.18 0.39 -1.64
N LEU A 7 -1.84 -0.46 -0.85
CA LEU A 7 -2.96 -0.02 -0.01
C LEU A 7 -2.47 0.38 1.38
N ASP A 8 -2.67 1.65 1.72
CA ASP A 8 -2.33 2.18 3.04
C ASP A 8 -3.43 1.88 4.06
N THR A 9 -3.08 1.95 5.32
CA THR A 9 -3.99 1.73 6.46
C THR A 9 -5.25 2.59 6.35
N SER A 10 -5.10 3.88 6.03
CA SER A 10 -6.26 4.78 5.95
C SER A 10 -7.30 4.27 4.95
N ILE A 11 -6.84 3.81 3.81
CA ILE A 11 -7.72 3.30 2.75
C ILE A 11 -8.29 1.93 3.13
N LEU A 12 -7.48 1.04 3.70
CA LEU A 12 -7.96 -0.27 4.16
C LEU A 12 -9.08 -0.13 5.18
N CYS A 13 -8.93 0.80 6.13
CA CYS A 13 -9.96 1.03 7.14
C CYS A 13 -11.28 1.51 6.51
N VAL A 14 -11.20 2.39 5.52
CA VAL A 14 -12.40 2.85 4.80
C VAL A 14 -13.02 1.68 4.03
N TRP A 15 -12.20 0.93 3.30
CA TRP A 15 -12.67 -0.19 2.47
C TRP A 15 -13.35 -1.27 3.31
N LEU A 16 -12.80 -1.55 4.48
CA LEU A 16 -13.35 -2.54 5.40
C LEU A 16 -14.49 -1.99 6.26
N GLN A 17 -14.74 -0.69 6.18
CA GLN A 17 -15.77 -0.01 6.96
C GLN A 17 -15.56 -0.18 8.47
N VAL A 18 -14.30 0.02 8.89
CA VAL A 18 -13.94 -0.06 10.31
C VAL A 18 -14.66 1.07 11.08
N PRO A 19 -15.45 0.74 12.12
CA PRO A 19 -16.16 1.77 12.88
C PRO A 19 -15.23 2.85 13.42
N GLY A 20 -15.57 4.10 13.16
CA GLY A 20 -14.77 5.27 13.52
C GLY A 20 -13.74 5.66 12.49
N LYS A 21 -13.55 4.85 11.45
CA LYS A 21 -12.56 5.06 10.38
C LYS A 21 -13.20 5.02 8.99
N GLU A 22 -14.43 5.51 8.89
CA GLU A 22 -15.24 5.37 7.68
C GLU A 22 -14.79 6.26 6.53
N THR A 23 -14.03 7.31 6.83
CA THR A 23 -13.49 8.21 5.80
C THR A 23 -12.04 8.57 6.13
N UNK A 24 -11.32 8.96 5.09
CA UNK A 24 -9.98 9.38 5.31
C UNK A 24 -9.68 10.48 4.37
N GLY A 25 -8.67 11.13 4.72
CA GLY A 25 -8.18 12.17 3.84
C GLY A 25 -8.69 13.56 4.19
N PRO A 26 -8.03 14.59 3.63
CA PRO A 26 -8.44 15.97 3.90
C PRO A 26 -9.81 16.28 3.29
N GLU A 27 -10.42 17.35 3.79
CA GLU A 27 -11.77 17.73 3.38
C GLU A 27 -11.92 17.91 1.87
N HIS A 28 -10.92 18.49 1.24
CA HIS A 28 -10.95 18.74 -0.21
C HIS A 28 -10.67 17.48 -1.04
N ASN A 29 -10.25 16.39 -0.41
CA ASN A 29 -9.93 15.13 -1.10
C ASN A 29 -10.30 13.96 -0.19
N ARG A 30 -11.58 13.89 0.15
CA ARG A 30 -12.09 12.94 1.13
C ARG A 30 -12.40 11.61 0.47
N TRP A 31 -11.82 10.54 1.00
CA TRP A 31 -12.13 9.19 0.56
C TRP A 31 -13.25 8.62 1.40
N THR A 32 -14.31 8.19 0.72
CA THR A 32 -15.44 7.48 1.32
C THR A 32 -15.43 6.03 0.84
N TYR A 33 -16.25 5.20 1.46
CA TYR A 33 -16.34 3.79 1.04
C TYR A 33 -16.64 3.66 -0.46
N ASP A 34 -17.62 4.40 -0.94
CA ASP A 34 -18.02 4.29 -2.34
C ASP A 34 -16.86 4.66 -3.30
N LEU A 35 -16.12 5.71 -2.95
CA LEU A 35 -14.98 6.15 -3.78
C LEU A 35 -13.83 5.14 -3.72
N VAL A 36 -13.54 4.61 -2.54
CA VAL A 36 -12.48 3.61 -2.38
C VAL A 36 -12.84 2.34 -3.14
N LYS A 37 -14.06 1.86 -2.96
CA LYS A 37 -14.52 0.65 -3.65
C LYS A 37 -14.46 0.84 -5.16
N ALA A 38 -14.93 1.97 -5.66
CA ALA A 38 -14.93 2.25 -7.10
C ALA A 38 -13.50 2.26 -7.65
N LYS A 39 -12.55 2.87 -6.93
CA LYS A 39 -11.16 2.89 -7.38
C LYS A 39 -10.55 1.50 -7.39
N ILE A 40 -10.72 0.74 -6.31
CA ILE A 40 -10.16 -0.62 -6.24
C ILE A 40 -10.76 -1.50 -7.34
N ASP A 41 -12.07 -1.45 -7.52
CA ASP A 41 -12.73 -2.26 -8.54
C ASP A 41 -12.23 -1.90 -9.94
N ALA A 42 -12.09 -0.61 -10.24
CA ALA A 42 -11.58 -0.16 -11.53
C ALA A 42 -10.13 -0.60 -11.76
N GLU A 43 -9.31 -0.53 -10.73
CA GLU A 43 -7.92 -0.98 -10.83
C GLU A 43 -7.84 -2.48 -11.09
N ILE A 44 -8.63 -3.26 -10.37
CA ILE A 44 -8.67 -4.73 -10.57
C ILE A 44 -9.11 -5.03 -12.01
N GLU A 45 -10.11 -4.34 -12.50
CA GLU A 45 -10.61 -4.54 -13.87
C GLU A 45 -9.55 -4.22 -14.93
N GLN A 46 -8.67 -3.27 -14.63
CA GLN A 46 -7.56 -2.90 -15.52
C GLN A 46 -6.35 -3.83 -15.40
N GLY A 47 -6.40 -4.81 -14.52
CA GLY A 47 -5.32 -5.76 -14.32
C GLY A 47 -4.25 -5.31 -13.33
N THR A 48 -4.53 -4.27 -12.54
CA THR A 48 -3.60 -3.79 -11.51
C THR A 48 -3.40 -4.85 -10.44
N THR A 49 -2.17 -5.01 -9.98
CA THR A 49 -1.83 -5.88 -8.86
C THR A 49 -1.93 -5.09 -7.56
N LEU A 50 -2.65 -5.64 -6.59
CA LEU A 50 -2.80 -5.02 -5.28
C LEU A 50 -1.67 -5.50 -4.36
N ILE A 51 -1.11 -4.56 -3.59
CA ILE A 51 -0.07 -4.86 -2.60
C ILE A 51 -0.64 -4.53 -1.23
N LEU A 52 -0.50 -5.49 -0.31
CA LEU A 52 -0.92 -5.32 1.07
C LEU A 52 0.34 -5.24 1.96
N PRO A 53 0.80 -4.05 2.33
CA PRO A 53 2.04 -3.93 3.11
C PRO A 53 1.88 -4.50 4.51
N LEU A 54 2.95 -5.12 5.03
CA LEU A 54 2.92 -5.66 6.39
C LEU A 54 2.59 -4.57 7.41
N ALA A 55 3.17 -3.38 7.28
CA ALA A 55 2.88 -2.28 8.21
C ALA A 55 1.39 -1.93 8.19
N ALA A 56 0.77 -1.92 7.01
CA ALA A 56 -0.66 -1.63 6.89
C ALA A 56 -1.51 -2.76 7.48
N ILE A 57 -1.06 -4.02 7.34
CA ILE A 57 -1.75 -5.16 7.97
C ILE A 57 -1.80 -4.97 9.47
N ILE A 58 -0.65 -4.67 10.07
CA ILE A 58 -0.54 -4.54 11.53
C ILE A 58 -1.40 -3.37 12.02
N GLU A 59 -1.26 -2.21 11.40
CA GLU A 59 -2.00 -1.02 11.83
C GLU A 59 -3.51 -1.19 11.64
N THR A 60 -3.92 -1.75 10.51
CA THR A 60 -5.35 -1.99 10.25
C THR A 60 -5.91 -2.98 11.27
N GLY A 61 -5.18 -4.06 11.54
CA GLY A 61 -5.59 -5.03 12.55
C GLY A 61 -5.76 -4.40 13.92
N ASN A 62 -4.86 -3.50 14.30
CA ASN A 62 -4.98 -2.77 15.57
C ASN A 62 -6.23 -1.89 15.61
N HIS A 63 -6.51 -1.18 14.53
CA HIS A 63 -7.72 -0.35 14.46
C HIS A 63 -8.99 -1.19 14.56
N ILE A 64 -9.01 -2.35 13.89
CA ILE A 64 -10.17 -3.25 13.98
C ILE A 64 -10.36 -3.73 15.42
N ALA A 65 -9.28 -4.15 16.07
CA ALA A 65 -9.34 -4.67 17.43
C ALA A 65 -9.87 -3.63 18.43
N GLN A 66 -9.55 -2.36 18.19
CA GLN A 66 -9.93 -1.26 19.08
C GLN A 66 -11.27 -0.63 18.71
N ALA A 67 -11.87 -0.98 17.59
CA ALA A 67 -13.12 -0.39 17.13
C ALA A 67 -14.29 -0.85 18.01
N PRO A 68 -15.31 0.00 18.16
CA PRO A 68 -16.50 -0.38 18.94
C PRO A 68 -17.44 -1.28 18.13
N GLY A 69 -18.30 -1.98 18.83
CA GLY A 69 -19.40 -2.73 18.23
C GLY A 69 -19.00 -4.11 17.74
N ASP A 70 -19.86 -4.70 16.92
CA ASP A 70 -19.65 -6.03 16.37
C ASP A 70 -18.68 -5.97 15.19
N LYS A 71 -17.56 -6.63 15.33
CA LYS A 71 -16.47 -6.60 14.35
C LYS A 71 -16.25 -7.94 13.66
N HIS A 72 -17.14 -8.88 13.88
CA HIS A 72 -16.97 -10.27 13.41
C HIS A 72 -16.76 -10.31 11.88
N GLY A 73 -17.63 -9.64 11.15
CA GLY A 73 -17.55 -9.61 9.69
C GLY A 73 -16.28 -8.94 9.19
N ILE A 74 -15.88 -7.85 9.83
CA ILE A 74 -14.69 -7.09 9.43
C ILE A 74 -13.43 -7.92 9.69
N VAL A 75 -13.33 -8.57 10.86
CA VAL A 75 -12.19 -9.44 11.20
C VAL A 75 -12.05 -10.54 10.15
N ASN A 76 -13.14 -11.22 9.83
CA ASN A 76 -13.12 -12.31 8.87
C ASN A 76 -12.77 -11.84 7.47
N SER A 77 -13.35 -10.72 7.04
CA SER A 77 -13.08 -10.14 5.72
C SER A 77 -11.59 -9.77 5.60
N PHE A 78 -11.03 -9.11 6.62
CA PHE A 78 -9.64 -8.71 6.58
C PHE A 78 -8.71 -9.94 6.60
N ALA A 79 -9.01 -10.91 7.45
CA ALA A 79 -8.22 -12.16 7.48
C ALA A 79 -8.21 -12.84 6.11
N ASP A 80 -9.35 -12.86 5.43
CA ASP A 80 -9.43 -13.44 4.09
C ASP A 80 -8.55 -12.71 3.09
N HIS A 81 -8.56 -11.38 3.13
CA HIS A 81 -7.69 -10.58 2.25
C HIS A 81 -6.21 -10.86 2.53
N ILE A 82 -5.85 -10.96 3.82
CA ILE A 82 -4.47 -11.25 4.20
C ILE A 82 -4.04 -12.62 3.67
N GLU A 83 -4.89 -13.62 3.83
CA GLU A 83 -4.59 -14.98 3.35
C GLU A 83 -4.40 -15.00 1.84
N LYS A 84 -5.27 -14.34 1.09
CA LYS A 84 -5.15 -14.25 -0.36
C LYS A 84 -3.86 -13.55 -0.77
N ALA A 85 -3.50 -12.50 -0.09
CA ALA A 85 -2.25 -11.81 -0.33
C ALA A 85 -1.03 -12.68 -0.04
N UNK A 86 -1.17 -13.32 0.96
CA UNK A 86 -0.15 -14.12 1.31
C UNK A 86 0.11 -15.19 0.37
N ASP A 87 -0.92 -15.69 -0.25
CA ASP A 87 -0.83 -16.74 -1.25
C ASP A 87 -0.57 -16.22 -2.67
N GLY A 88 -0.59 -14.94 -2.88
CA GLY A 88 -0.40 -14.33 -4.19
C GLY A 88 -1.55 -14.59 -5.14
N LYS A 89 -2.76 -14.75 -4.61
CA LYS A 89 -3.95 -14.95 -5.46
C LYS A 89 -4.35 -13.64 -6.13
N VAL A 90 -4.52 -13.68 -7.43
CA VAL A 90 -4.96 -12.53 -8.23
C VAL A 90 -6.19 -11.90 -7.55
N PRO A 91 -6.23 -10.58 -7.33
CA PRO A 91 -5.33 -9.54 -7.81
C PRO A 91 -4.14 -9.21 -6.90
N TRP A 92 -3.86 -10.00 -5.88
CA TRP A 92 -2.85 -9.72 -4.86
C TRP A 92 -1.46 -10.19 -5.29
N ALA A 93 -0.44 -9.39 -5.00
CA ALA A 93 0.96 -9.79 -5.12
C ALA A 93 1.34 -10.69 -3.95
N ALA A 94 2.11 -11.73 -4.24
CA ALA A 94 2.59 -12.65 -3.20
C ALA A 94 3.46 -11.92 -2.18
N PHE A 95 3.34 -12.33 -0.92
CA PHE A 95 4.04 -11.70 0.20
C PHE A 95 5.56 -11.94 0.17
N THR A 96 6.01 -12.93 -0.59
CA THR A 96 7.44 -13.29 -0.66
C THR A 96 8.33 -12.11 -1.05
N LYS A 97 7.83 -11.21 -1.91
CA LYS A 97 8.60 -10.03 -2.30
C LYS A 97 8.85 -9.10 -1.12
N GLN A 98 7.85 -8.90 -0.28
CA GLN A 98 7.97 -8.04 0.90
C GLN A 98 8.90 -8.65 1.95
N SER A 99 8.95 -9.97 2.06
CA SER A 99 9.78 -10.62 3.07
C SER A 99 11.26 -10.27 2.89
N GLN A 100 11.68 -9.96 1.67
CA GLN A 100 13.04 -9.52 1.40
C GLN A 100 13.36 -8.17 2.05
N LEU A 101 12.35 -7.33 2.24
CA LEU A 101 12.52 -5.98 2.79
C LEU A 101 12.66 -5.97 4.31
N ILE A 102 12.30 -7.06 4.97
CA ILE A 102 12.45 -7.18 6.42
C ILE A 102 13.66 -8.03 6.81
N GLY A 103 14.45 -8.48 5.83
CA GLY A 103 15.75 -9.09 6.09
C GLY A 103 16.73 -8.03 6.62
N SER A 104 17.77 -8.47 7.34
CA SER A 104 18.61 -7.60 8.15
C SER A 104 19.14 -6.38 7.39
N GLU A 105 19.73 -6.60 6.21
CA GLU A 105 20.36 -5.50 5.48
C GLU A 105 19.33 -4.53 4.91
N ALA A 106 18.27 -5.05 4.31
CA ALA A 106 17.22 -4.19 3.73
C ALA A 106 16.50 -3.40 4.83
N PHE A 107 16.22 -4.04 5.95
CA PHE A 107 15.54 -3.37 7.06
C PHE A 107 16.44 -2.27 7.66
N LYS A 108 17.75 -2.51 7.78
CA LYS A 108 18.69 -1.48 8.22
C LYS A 108 18.66 -0.25 7.32
N GLU A 109 18.54 -0.44 6.02
CA GLU A 109 18.42 0.69 5.07
C GLU A 109 17.13 1.48 5.33
N THR A 110 16.03 0.78 5.56
CA THR A 110 14.75 1.44 5.90
C THR A 110 14.88 2.25 7.18
N ILE A 111 15.51 1.69 8.21
CA ILE A 111 15.72 2.38 9.48
C ILE A 111 16.62 3.61 9.30
N ALA A 112 17.68 3.49 8.49
CA ALA A 112 18.59 4.61 8.24
C ALA A 112 17.85 5.78 7.57
N GLU A 113 16.99 5.48 6.60
CA GLU A 113 16.17 6.52 5.96
C GLU A 113 15.16 7.11 6.94
N TRP A 114 14.51 6.28 7.74
CA TRP A 114 13.54 6.74 8.73
C TRP A 114 14.19 7.66 9.77
N ARG A 115 15.44 7.41 10.17
CA ARG A 115 16.15 8.32 11.10
C ARG A 115 16.14 9.75 10.58
N LYS A 116 16.25 9.93 9.27
CA LYS A 116 16.26 11.26 8.65
C LYS A 116 14.87 11.89 8.64
N THR A 117 13.83 11.09 8.45
CA THR A 117 12.47 11.60 8.26
C THR A 117 11.63 11.59 9.53
N ALA A 118 12.03 10.82 10.55
CA ALA A 118 11.28 10.70 11.79
C ALA A 118 11.14 12.05 12.50
N LEU A 119 12.19 12.87 12.45
CA LEU A 119 12.18 14.20 13.09
C LEU A 119 11.18 15.14 12.41
N ALA A 120 10.86 14.89 11.14
CA ALA A 120 9.84 15.65 10.42
C ALA A 120 8.45 15.00 10.55
N GLY A 121 8.35 13.93 11.32
CA GLY A 121 7.06 13.31 11.67
C GLY A 121 6.69 12.06 10.91
N GLN A 122 7.57 11.52 10.06
CA GLN A 122 7.22 10.28 9.35
C GLN A 122 7.20 9.10 10.34
N SER A 123 6.12 8.34 10.35
CA SER A 123 6.04 7.14 11.18
C SER A 123 6.90 6.02 10.56
N LEU A 124 7.31 5.08 11.39
CA LEU A 124 8.05 3.92 10.90
C LEU A 124 7.19 3.07 9.96
N GLY A 125 5.90 2.96 10.24
CA GLY A 125 4.96 2.28 9.33
C GLY A 125 4.95 2.90 7.95
N ASP A 126 4.89 4.23 7.88
CA ASP A 126 4.95 4.93 6.59
C ASP A 126 6.28 4.69 5.89
N ALA A 127 7.39 4.69 6.64
CA ALA A 127 8.71 4.41 6.07
C ALA A 127 8.75 3.00 5.45
N MET A 128 8.13 2.03 6.10
CA MET A 128 8.06 0.66 5.57
C MET A 128 7.21 0.60 4.29
N ILE A 129 6.11 1.36 4.24
CA ILE A 129 5.28 1.43 3.02
C ILE A 129 6.07 2.07 1.88
N VAL A 130 6.81 3.12 2.16
CA VAL A 130 7.69 3.77 1.16
C VAL A 130 8.74 2.78 0.65
N ALA A 131 9.31 1.96 1.53
CA ALA A 131 10.28 0.94 1.13
C ALA A 131 9.66 -0.08 0.15
N VAL A 132 8.42 -0.48 0.40
CA VAL A 132 7.69 -1.38 -0.51
C VAL A 132 7.49 -0.71 -1.87
N ALA A 133 7.08 0.56 -1.87
CA ALA A 133 6.85 1.31 -3.11
C ALA A 133 8.15 1.44 -3.91
N ASN A 134 9.24 1.76 -3.25
CA ASN A 134 10.54 1.89 -3.91
C ASN A 134 11.01 0.54 -4.47
N TYR A 135 10.77 -0.54 -3.75
CA TYR A 135 11.12 -1.87 -4.22
C TYR A 135 10.42 -2.18 -5.56
N TYR A 136 9.11 -1.99 -5.60
CA TYR A 136 8.36 -2.29 -6.83
C TYR A 136 8.72 -1.34 -7.97
N SER A 137 9.09 -0.11 -7.65
CA SER A 137 9.54 0.85 -8.66
C SER A 137 10.88 0.46 -9.27
N ARG A 138 11.81 -0.08 -8.46
CA ARG A 138 13.16 -0.41 -8.91
C ARG A 138 13.29 -1.79 -9.52
N PHE A 139 12.68 -2.79 -8.88
CA PHE A 139 12.93 -4.20 -9.17
C PHE A 139 11.73 -4.91 -9.79
N GLY A 140 10.59 -4.25 -9.85
CA GLY A 140 9.41 -4.82 -10.47
C GLY A 140 9.42 -4.63 -11.98
N THR A 141 8.60 -5.42 -12.64
CA THR A 141 8.35 -5.27 -14.09
C THR A 141 7.15 -4.35 -14.34
N CYS A 142 6.68 -3.69 -13.28
CA CYS A 142 5.50 -2.85 -13.35
C CYS A 142 5.79 -1.50 -14.02
N SER A 143 4.78 -0.99 -14.72
CA SER A 143 4.87 0.29 -15.42
C SER A 143 4.62 1.48 -14.49
N ALA A 144 3.91 1.26 -13.40
CA ALA A 144 3.55 2.33 -12.48
C ALA A 144 3.38 1.77 -11.08
N VAL A 145 3.74 2.58 -10.09
CA VAL A 145 3.56 2.28 -8.67
C VAL A 145 2.76 3.42 -8.06
N GLU A 146 1.60 3.10 -7.51
CA GLU A 146 0.78 4.09 -6.82
C GLU A 146 0.63 3.69 -5.35
N ILE A 147 0.82 4.67 -4.44
CA ILE A 147 0.46 4.51 -3.03
C ILE A 147 -0.96 5.06 -2.88
N PHE A 148 -1.91 4.16 -2.60
CA PHE A 148 -3.30 4.56 -2.40
C PHE A 148 -3.48 4.87 -0.92
N THR A 149 -3.54 6.15 -0.61
CA THR A 149 -3.59 6.65 0.76
C THR A 149 -4.42 7.93 0.82
N GLY A 150 -5.04 8.16 1.97
CA GLY A 150 -5.66 9.44 2.29
C GLY A 150 -4.70 10.43 2.94
N ASP A 151 -3.46 10.02 3.18
CA ASP A 151 -2.44 10.84 3.84
C ASP A 151 -1.57 11.50 2.78
N GLU A 152 -1.70 12.83 2.63
CA GLU A 152 -0.94 13.58 1.63
C GLU A 152 0.57 13.53 1.90
N GLY A 153 0.97 13.44 3.16
CA GLY A 153 2.38 13.31 3.53
C GLY A 153 2.97 12.00 3.02
N LEU A 154 2.23 10.90 3.14
CA LEU A 154 2.68 9.62 2.60
C LEU A 154 2.65 9.64 1.07
N LYS A 155 1.61 10.23 0.48
CA LYS A 155 1.45 10.31 -0.98
C LYS A 155 2.64 11.02 -1.63
N ALA A 156 3.22 11.98 -0.95
CA ALA A 156 4.37 12.74 -1.46
C ALA A 156 5.61 11.86 -1.70
N TYR A 157 5.69 10.70 -1.06
CA TYR A 157 6.80 9.76 -1.25
C TYR A 157 6.57 8.74 -2.37
N GLU A 158 5.46 8.83 -3.10
CA GLU A 158 5.16 7.92 -4.21
C GLU A 158 6.25 8.03 -5.27
N PRO A 159 6.83 6.91 -5.73
CA PRO A 159 7.88 6.99 -6.76
C PRO A 159 7.33 7.58 -8.04
N UNK A 160 8.03 8.38 -8.58
CA UNK A 160 7.60 9.02 -9.76
C UNK A 160 7.57 7.99 -10.84
N UNK A 161 6.83 8.08 -11.46
CA UNK A 161 6.80 7.38 -12.56
C UNK A 161 8.02 7.50 -13.24
N GLN A 162 8.61 6.57 -13.47
CA GLN A 162 9.79 6.59 -14.33
C GLN A 162 9.33 6.59 -15.77
N SER A 163 9.70 7.62 -16.47
CA SER A 163 9.50 7.62 -17.92
C SER A 163 10.15 6.37 -18.50
N PRO A 164 9.52 5.67 -19.48
CA PRO A 164 10.15 4.52 -20.11
C PRO A 164 11.51 4.95 -20.66
N ARG A 165 12.57 4.25 -20.22
CA ARG A 165 13.89 4.56 -20.77
C ARG A 165 13.89 4.28 -22.26
N UNK A 166 13.97 5.14 -22.91
CA UNK A 166 14.06 5.00 -24.14
C UNK A 166 15.06 4.10 -24.42
N ILE A 167 14.85 3.17 -25.05
CA ILE A 167 15.80 2.23 -25.62
C ILE A 167 16.43 2.92 -26.82
N PRO A 168 17.72 3.13 -26.79
CA PRO A 168 18.36 3.73 -27.97
C PRO A 168 18.10 2.83 -29.18
N ARG A 169 17.47 3.39 -30.20
CA ARG A 169 17.34 2.67 -31.47
C ARG A 169 18.76 2.42 -32.00
N ARG A 170 19.14 1.16 -32.13
CA ARG A 170 20.32 0.82 -32.85
C ARG A 170 20.18 1.39 -34.27
N ARG A 171 21.02 2.33 -34.62
CA ARG A 171 21.17 2.75 -36.03
C ARG A 171 21.67 1.52 -36.81
N ARG A 172 20.95 1.14 -37.84
CA ARG A 172 21.40 0.15 -38.80
C ARG A 172 22.48 0.79 -39.70
#